data_bf9fedd7ee2b0f3d081d3de34c8d5263
#
_entry.id   bf9fedd7ee2b0f3d081d3de34c8d5263
#
_cell.length_a   1.000
_cell.length_b   1.000
_cell.length_c   1.000
_cell.angle_alpha   90.00
_cell.angle_beta   90.00
_cell.angle_gamma   90.00
#
_symmetry.space_group_name_H-M   'P 1'
#
loop_
_entity.id
_entity.type
_entity.pdbx_description
1 polymer ?
#
loop_
_entity_poly.entity_id
_entity_poly.type
_entity_poly.pdbx_seq_one_letter_code
_entity_poly.pdbx_strand_id
1 'polypeptide(L)'
;MENLEFKKFDPLADDASEISNTPGNYIVVIRDGVDLPGIGKSVKYRLYDGLRVVYTGISADLRKRIKLHLGENKKQEGNAGKSTLRKSIGSLFEYSQIPRDEEPNGKTKFKPEDERKLTDWMKSNLIFYYCENKNYELDETELIKELNPPINIKKNYNVVNKDFRNKLDELRKSNKL
;
A
#
# COMPACT_ATOMS: atom_id res chain seq x y z
N MET A 1 6.15 16.81 10.70
CA MET A 1 4.71 16.40 10.79
C MET A 1 3.87 17.23 11.76
N GLU A 2 4.37 18.33 12.28
CA GLU A 2 3.67 19.08 13.35
C GLU A 2 2.31 19.69 12.96
N ASN A 3 1.87 19.61 11.69
CA ASN A 3 0.62 20.23 11.23
C ASN A 3 -0.26 19.35 10.32
N LEU A 4 0.02 18.04 10.20
CA LEU A 4 -0.80 17.16 9.36
C LEU A 4 -1.83 16.41 10.23
N GLU A 5 -3.10 16.75 10.05
CA GLU A 5 -4.21 16.06 10.72
C GLU A 5 -4.70 14.91 9.84
N PHE A 6 -4.43 13.68 10.26
CA PHE A 6 -4.87 12.49 9.57
C PHE A 6 -6.24 12.02 10.06
N LYS A 7 -7.14 11.78 9.13
CA LYS A 7 -8.45 11.16 9.36
C LYS A 7 -8.35 9.66 9.14
N LYS A 8 -8.95 8.88 10.02
CA LYS A 8 -9.01 7.42 9.90
C LYS A 8 -10.06 7.02 8.86
N PHE A 9 -9.75 6.01 8.08
CA PHE A 9 -10.67 5.28 7.20
C PHE A 9 -10.47 3.78 7.40
N ASP A 10 -11.51 3.13 7.88
CA ASP A 10 -11.57 1.68 8.07
C ASP A 10 -12.43 1.04 6.98
N PRO A 11 -11.84 0.24 6.05
CA PRO A 11 -12.59 -0.38 4.95
C PRO A 11 -13.74 -1.30 5.38
N LEU A 12 -13.78 -1.74 6.65
CA LEU A 12 -14.85 -2.58 7.17
C LEU A 12 -16.03 -1.77 7.75
N ALA A 13 -15.81 -0.50 8.08
CA ALA A 13 -16.78 0.32 8.80
C ALA A 13 -17.22 1.57 8.02
N ASP A 14 -16.33 2.12 7.18
CA ASP A 14 -16.51 3.42 6.57
C ASP A 14 -16.77 3.33 5.06
N ASP A 15 -17.49 4.31 4.51
CA ASP A 15 -17.72 4.44 3.06
C ASP A 15 -16.56 5.24 2.43
N ALA A 16 -15.89 4.66 1.46
CA ALA A 16 -14.82 5.32 0.73
C ALA A 16 -15.27 6.57 -0.07
N SER A 17 -16.57 6.80 -0.23
CA SER A 17 -17.11 8.04 -0.81
C SER A 17 -16.91 9.26 0.10
N GLU A 18 -16.71 9.05 1.40
CA GLU A 18 -16.47 10.12 2.38
C GLU A 18 -15.01 10.63 2.35
N ILE A 19 -14.10 9.87 1.76
CA ILE A 19 -12.73 10.32 1.57
C ILE A 19 -12.73 11.51 0.61
N SER A 20 -11.95 12.54 0.94
CA SER A 20 -11.77 13.71 0.09
C SER A 20 -11.18 13.34 -1.29
N ASN A 21 -11.65 13.98 -2.36
CA ASN A 21 -11.09 13.87 -3.71
C ASN A 21 -10.00 14.94 -3.98
N THR A 22 -9.30 15.35 -2.95
CA THR A 22 -8.22 16.35 -2.97
C THR A 22 -6.84 15.70 -2.94
N PRO A 23 -5.77 16.45 -3.24
CA PRO A 23 -4.41 16.00 -3.06
C PRO A 23 -4.09 15.74 -1.58
N GLY A 24 -3.19 14.77 -1.32
CA GLY A 24 -2.75 14.55 0.05
C GLY A 24 -1.87 13.32 0.24
N ASN A 25 -1.60 13.07 1.50
CA ASN A 25 -0.79 11.97 2.01
C ASN A 25 -1.68 10.94 2.71
N TYR A 26 -1.22 9.70 2.74
CA TYR A 26 -1.89 8.67 3.52
C TYR A 26 -0.89 7.69 4.13
N ILE A 27 -1.26 7.16 5.28
CA ILE A 27 -0.54 6.13 6.04
C ILE A 27 -1.40 4.89 6.02
N VAL A 28 -0.80 3.74 5.79
CA VAL A 28 -1.47 2.43 5.87
C VAL A 28 -0.89 1.67 7.04
N VAL A 29 -1.76 1.22 7.93
CA VAL A 29 -1.41 0.42 9.09
C VAL A 29 -2.06 -0.95 8.99
N ILE A 30 -1.47 -1.93 9.65
CA ILE A 30 -2.04 -3.28 9.75
C ILE A 30 -2.74 -3.44 11.10
N ARG A 31 -3.90 -4.12 11.10
CA ARG A 31 -4.67 -4.37 12.31
C ARG A 31 -3.86 -5.16 13.34
N ASP A 32 -4.22 -5.00 14.60
CA ASP A 32 -3.60 -5.75 15.68
C ASP A 32 -3.78 -7.27 15.49
N GLY A 33 -2.79 -8.05 15.90
CA GLY A 33 -2.79 -9.50 15.74
C GLY A 33 -2.56 -10.02 14.31
N VAL A 34 -2.41 -9.15 13.30
CA VAL A 34 -2.21 -9.54 11.90
C VAL A 34 -0.77 -9.24 11.47
N ASP A 35 -0.10 -10.19 10.83
CA ASP A 35 1.22 -9.99 10.25
C ASP A 35 1.17 -9.81 8.73
N LEU A 36 2.17 -9.12 8.18
CA LEU A 36 2.42 -9.15 6.74
C LEU A 36 2.74 -10.59 6.32
N PRO A 37 2.25 -11.04 5.14
CA PRO A 37 2.45 -12.43 4.71
C PRO A 37 3.92 -12.76 4.43
N GLY A 38 4.22 -14.05 4.39
CA GLY A 38 5.52 -14.58 4.02
C GLY A 38 6.67 -14.03 4.85
N ILE A 39 7.68 -13.50 4.18
CA ILE A 39 8.86 -12.89 4.82
C ILE A 39 8.54 -11.63 5.65
N GLY A 40 7.32 -11.11 5.54
CA GLY A 40 6.88 -9.92 6.30
C GLY A 40 6.76 -10.14 7.80
N LYS A 41 6.74 -11.39 8.28
CA LYS A 41 6.65 -11.71 9.72
C LYS A 41 7.84 -11.22 10.55
N SER A 42 9.02 -11.04 9.97
CA SER A 42 10.24 -10.59 10.66
C SER A 42 10.47 -9.07 10.65
N VAL A 43 9.52 -8.31 10.15
CA VAL A 43 9.63 -6.86 9.96
C VAL A 43 9.57 -6.12 11.30
N LYS A 44 10.38 -5.07 11.44
CA LYS A 44 10.29 -4.11 12.54
C LYS A 44 9.41 -2.92 12.12
N TYR A 45 8.45 -2.57 12.96
CA TYR A 45 7.47 -1.53 12.66
C TYR A 45 7.67 -0.28 13.51
N ARG A 46 7.37 0.89 12.95
CA ARG A 46 6.96 2.07 13.69
C ARG A 46 5.44 2.03 13.88
N LEU A 47 4.97 2.70 14.91
CA LEU A 47 3.55 2.77 15.22
C LEU A 47 2.96 4.13 14.83
N TYR A 48 1.72 4.11 14.38
CA TYR A 48 0.87 5.27 14.22
C TYR A 48 -0.50 4.94 14.83
N ASP A 49 -0.99 5.77 15.74
CA ASP A 49 -2.23 5.53 16.51
C ASP A 49 -2.27 4.12 17.16
N GLY A 50 -1.13 3.67 17.69
CA GLY A 50 -0.98 2.36 18.33
C GLY A 50 -0.88 1.17 17.37
N LEU A 51 -1.03 1.38 16.05
CA LEU A 51 -1.02 0.32 15.03
C LEU A 51 0.29 0.34 14.22
N ARG A 52 0.69 -0.82 13.71
CA ARG A 52 1.94 -1.00 12.97
C ARG A 52 1.82 -0.41 11.56
N VAL A 53 2.68 0.56 11.23
CA VAL A 53 2.74 1.19 9.92
C VAL A 53 3.37 0.24 8.92
N VAL A 54 2.70 0.01 7.79
CA VAL A 54 3.20 -0.84 6.70
C VAL A 54 3.57 -0.07 5.44
N TYR A 55 2.88 1.04 5.15
CA TYR A 55 3.08 1.82 3.94
C TYR A 55 2.69 3.29 4.13
N THR A 56 3.34 4.18 3.39
CA THR A 56 2.88 5.56 3.18
C THR A 56 2.83 5.87 1.70
N GLY A 57 1.93 6.77 1.32
CA GLY A 57 1.82 7.17 -0.07
C GLY A 57 1.21 8.56 -0.24
N ILE A 58 1.20 8.99 -1.48
CA ILE A 58 0.67 10.28 -1.91
C ILE A 58 -0.30 10.13 -3.07
N SER A 59 -1.17 11.09 -3.23
CA SER A 59 -2.05 11.16 -4.40
C SER A 59 -2.50 12.58 -4.68
N ALA A 60 -2.72 12.91 -5.96
CA ALA A 60 -3.46 14.09 -6.35
C ALA A 60 -4.99 13.95 -6.11
N ASP A 61 -5.47 12.73 -5.84
CA ASP A 61 -6.87 12.41 -5.50
C ASP A 61 -6.86 11.23 -4.53
N LEU A 62 -7.02 11.54 -3.25
CA LEU A 62 -6.97 10.58 -2.15
C LEU A 62 -8.06 9.50 -2.27
N ARG A 63 -9.31 9.89 -2.56
CA ARG A 63 -10.43 8.97 -2.73
C ARG A 63 -10.15 7.95 -3.83
N LYS A 64 -9.77 8.43 -5.00
CA LYS A 64 -9.46 7.58 -6.14
C LYS A 64 -8.30 6.61 -5.85
N ARG A 65 -7.28 7.08 -5.14
CA ARG A 65 -6.12 6.27 -4.78
C ARG A 65 -6.46 5.17 -3.79
N ILE A 66 -7.18 5.48 -2.72
CA ILE A 66 -7.56 4.50 -1.69
C ILE A 66 -8.54 3.48 -2.29
N LYS A 67 -9.53 3.91 -3.06
CA LYS A 67 -10.43 3.00 -3.81
C LYS A 67 -9.66 2.08 -4.76
N LEU A 68 -8.63 2.59 -5.42
CA LEU A 68 -7.77 1.77 -6.29
C LEU A 68 -7.01 0.68 -5.50
N HIS A 69 -6.48 1.02 -4.31
CA HIS A 69 -5.85 0.05 -3.45
C HIS A 69 -6.82 -1.06 -3.00
N LEU A 70 -8.06 -0.71 -2.74
CA LEU A 70 -9.10 -1.62 -2.26
C LEU A 70 -9.88 -2.34 -3.37
N GLY A 71 -9.48 -2.17 -4.64
CA GLY A 71 -10.17 -2.80 -5.77
C GLY A 71 -11.54 -2.17 -6.10
N GLU A 72 -11.85 -1.00 -5.54
CA GLU A 72 -13.12 -0.28 -5.74
C GLU A 72 -13.05 0.72 -6.91
N ASN A 73 -12.45 0.31 -8.00
CA ASN A 73 -12.45 1.09 -9.23
C ASN A 73 -13.75 0.87 -10.04
N LYS A 74 -13.91 1.57 -11.18
CA LYS A 74 -15.09 1.43 -12.05
C LYS A 74 -15.41 -0.01 -12.50
N LYS A 75 -14.40 -0.90 -12.52
CA LYS A 75 -14.53 -2.32 -12.88
C LYS A 75 -14.70 -3.21 -11.65
N GLN A 76 -14.65 -2.64 -10.44
CA GLN A 76 -14.66 -3.37 -9.16
C GLN A 76 -13.62 -4.51 -9.11
N GLU A 77 -12.47 -4.30 -9.72
CA GLU A 77 -11.38 -5.27 -9.80
C GLU A 77 -10.10 -4.67 -9.23
N GLY A 78 -9.41 -5.46 -8.42
CA GLY A 78 -8.05 -5.14 -8.00
C GLY A 78 -7.10 -5.13 -9.20
N ASN A 79 -6.10 -4.24 -9.18
CA ASN A 79 -5.07 -4.20 -10.20
C ASN A 79 -3.72 -3.80 -9.62
N ALA A 80 -2.89 -4.79 -9.31
CA ALA A 80 -1.55 -4.58 -8.80
C ALA A 80 -0.63 -3.81 -9.77
N GLY A 81 -0.91 -3.85 -11.06
CA GLY A 81 -0.17 -3.08 -12.07
C GLY A 81 -0.36 -1.56 -11.98
N LYS A 82 -1.33 -1.11 -11.18
CA LYS A 82 -1.62 0.32 -10.91
C LYS A 82 -1.40 0.72 -9.45
N SER A 83 -1.07 -0.23 -8.57
CA SER A 83 -0.95 -0.02 -7.13
C SER A 83 0.32 -0.67 -6.57
N THR A 84 1.29 0.14 -6.17
CA THR A 84 2.53 -0.33 -5.54
C THR A 84 2.25 -1.10 -4.25
N LEU A 85 1.29 -0.66 -3.44
CA LEU A 85 0.88 -1.34 -2.21
C LEU A 85 0.36 -2.75 -2.52
N ARG A 86 -0.61 -2.87 -3.44
CA ARG A 86 -1.14 -4.19 -3.87
C ARG A 86 -0.05 -5.09 -4.43
N LYS A 87 0.81 -4.52 -5.30
CA LYS A 87 1.93 -5.26 -5.89
C LYS A 87 2.84 -5.84 -4.82
N SER A 88 3.19 -5.05 -3.82
CA SER A 88 4.08 -5.48 -2.74
C SER A 88 3.43 -6.57 -1.88
N ILE A 89 2.19 -6.37 -1.42
CA ILE A 89 1.51 -7.36 -0.56
C ILE A 89 1.25 -8.66 -1.33
N GLY A 90 0.79 -8.59 -2.57
CA GLY A 90 0.58 -9.79 -3.39
C GLY A 90 1.88 -10.54 -3.70
N SER A 91 3.02 -9.82 -3.81
CA SER A 91 4.32 -10.47 -3.95
C SER A 91 4.77 -11.17 -2.65
N LEU A 92 4.38 -10.66 -1.47
CA LEU A 92 4.59 -11.35 -0.19
C LEU A 92 3.74 -12.63 -0.07
N PHE A 93 2.60 -12.69 -0.75
CA PHE A 93 1.80 -13.93 -0.93
C PHE A 93 2.35 -14.85 -2.02
N GLU A 94 3.43 -14.46 -2.69
CA GLU A 94 4.05 -15.18 -3.81
C GLU A 94 3.09 -15.41 -5.00
N TYR A 95 2.10 -14.51 -5.18
CA TYR A 95 1.18 -14.60 -6.31
C TYR A 95 1.91 -14.44 -7.64
N SER A 96 1.55 -15.29 -8.60
CA SER A 96 2.10 -15.25 -9.96
C SER A 96 1.64 -14.01 -10.71
N GLN A 97 2.58 -13.37 -11.39
CA GLN A 97 2.35 -12.14 -12.12
C GLN A 97 2.13 -12.44 -13.60
N ILE A 98 1.09 -11.86 -14.15
CA ILE A 98 0.77 -11.91 -15.59
C ILE A 98 0.94 -10.50 -16.20
N PRO A 99 1.12 -10.37 -17.53
CA PRO A 99 1.10 -9.05 -18.18
C PRO A 99 -0.16 -8.26 -17.80
N ARG A 100 0.01 -6.97 -17.53
CA ARG A 100 -1.11 -6.10 -17.18
C ARG A 100 -1.97 -5.75 -18.37
N ASP A 101 -1.35 -5.52 -19.50
CA ASP A 101 -1.94 -5.05 -20.74
C ASP A 101 -1.66 -6.09 -21.83
N GLU A 102 -2.43 -6.09 -22.90
CA GLU A 102 -2.24 -6.97 -24.06
C GLU A 102 -0.89 -6.72 -24.75
N GLU A 103 -0.50 -5.45 -24.87
CA GLU A 103 0.81 -5.06 -25.37
C GLU A 103 1.86 -5.19 -24.25
N PRO A 104 2.97 -5.91 -24.46
CA PRO A 104 4.01 -6.09 -23.45
C PRO A 104 4.75 -4.77 -23.15
N ASN A 105 4.44 -4.15 -22.02
CA ASN A 105 5.10 -2.92 -21.55
C ASN A 105 5.89 -3.13 -20.26
N GLY A 106 6.15 -4.38 -19.89
CA GLY A 106 6.84 -4.76 -18.66
C GLY A 106 6.04 -4.57 -17.38
N LYS A 107 4.81 -4.04 -17.46
CA LYS A 107 3.91 -3.89 -16.32
C LYS A 107 3.13 -5.18 -16.11
N THR A 108 2.99 -5.59 -14.85
CA THR A 108 2.32 -6.84 -14.49
C THR A 108 1.25 -6.60 -13.44
N LYS A 109 0.29 -7.50 -13.37
CA LYS A 109 -0.76 -7.64 -12.34
C LYS A 109 -0.81 -9.10 -11.89
N PHE A 110 -1.63 -9.42 -10.91
CA PHE A 110 -1.89 -10.81 -10.54
C PHE A 110 -3.06 -11.39 -11.36
N LYS A 111 -3.24 -12.71 -11.31
CA LYS A 111 -4.41 -13.35 -11.88
C LYS A 111 -5.69 -12.83 -11.22
N PRO A 112 -6.84 -12.82 -11.90
CA PRO A 112 -8.09 -12.27 -11.34
C PRO A 112 -8.50 -12.86 -9.99
N GLU A 113 -8.30 -14.18 -9.80
CA GLU A 113 -8.59 -14.86 -8.54
C GLU A 113 -7.68 -14.36 -7.39
N ASP A 114 -6.39 -14.12 -7.66
CA ASP A 114 -5.45 -13.64 -6.66
C ASP A 114 -5.66 -12.14 -6.36
N GLU A 115 -6.04 -11.33 -7.35
CA GLU A 115 -6.45 -9.95 -7.13
C GLU A 115 -7.69 -9.87 -6.23
N ARG A 116 -8.67 -10.78 -6.35
CA ARG A 116 -9.83 -10.85 -5.45
C ARG A 116 -9.43 -11.21 -4.02
N LYS A 117 -8.67 -12.30 -3.84
CA LYS A 117 -8.14 -12.70 -2.52
C LYS A 117 -7.35 -11.57 -1.85
N LEU A 118 -6.52 -10.88 -2.64
CA LEU A 118 -5.75 -9.74 -2.15
C LEU A 118 -6.65 -8.57 -1.72
N THR A 119 -7.72 -8.29 -2.47
CA THR A 119 -8.71 -7.27 -2.10
C THR A 119 -9.37 -7.61 -0.76
N ASP A 120 -9.84 -8.85 -0.59
CA ASP A 120 -10.48 -9.30 0.64
C ASP A 120 -9.52 -9.23 1.83
N TRP A 121 -8.27 -9.67 1.63
CA TRP A 121 -7.24 -9.58 2.66
C TRP A 121 -6.95 -8.12 3.05
N MET A 122 -6.78 -7.23 2.07
CA MET A 122 -6.47 -5.82 2.33
C MET A 122 -7.61 -5.11 3.05
N LYS A 123 -8.85 -5.33 2.65
CA LYS A 123 -10.03 -4.78 3.33
C LYS A 123 -10.15 -5.26 4.76
N SER A 124 -9.90 -6.54 5.00
CA SER A 124 -10.02 -7.15 6.33
C SER A 124 -8.89 -6.74 7.29
N ASN A 125 -7.70 -6.42 6.77
CA ASN A 125 -6.50 -6.34 7.61
C ASN A 125 -5.81 -4.96 7.61
N LEU A 126 -6.18 -4.04 6.72
CA LEU A 126 -5.58 -2.72 6.65
C LEU A 126 -6.55 -1.62 7.08
N ILE A 127 -5.98 -0.57 7.68
CA ILE A 127 -6.65 0.69 7.99
C ILE A 127 -5.82 1.80 7.34
N PHE A 128 -6.50 2.81 6.83
CA PHE A 128 -5.88 3.97 6.19
C PHE A 128 -6.07 5.20 7.07
N TYR A 129 -5.04 6.02 7.12
CA TYR A 129 -5.13 7.37 7.65
C TYR A 129 -4.75 8.31 6.52
N TYR A 130 -5.58 9.31 6.23
CA TYR A 130 -5.36 10.24 5.13
C TYR A 130 -5.47 11.69 5.60
N CYS A 131 -4.71 12.56 5.00
CA CYS A 131 -4.83 14.00 5.21
C CYS A 131 -4.78 14.76 3.88
N GLU A 132 -5.61 15.78 3.78
CA GLU A 132 -5.57 16.72 2.68
C GLU A 132 -4.32 17.59 2.79
N ASN A 133 -3.52 17.63 1.74
CA ASN A 133 -2.26 18.35 1.76
C ASN A 133 -1.88 18.80 0.34
N LYS A 134 -1.77 20.10 0.13
CA LYS A 134 -1.32 20.66 -1.15
C LYS A 134 0.16 20.44 -1.41
N ASN A 135 0.95 20.29 -0.35
CA ASN A 135 2.40 20.07 -0.40
C ASN A 135 2.77 18.58 -0.30
N TYR A 136 1.85 17.68 -0.62
CA TYR A 136 1.94 16.22 -0.39
C TYR A 136 3.24 15.57 -0.92
N GLU A 137 3.82 16.10 -2.01
CA GLU A 137 5.06 15.56 -2.58
C GLU A 137 6.29 15.87 -1.71
N LEU A 138 6.31 17.06 -1.08
CA LEU A 138 7.39 17.46 -0.18
C LEU A 138 7.37 16.64 1.11
N ASP A 139 6.18 16.43 1.66
CA ASP A 139 6.00 15.75 2.95
C ASP A 139 6.15 14.22 2.84
N GLU A 140 6.05 13.64 1.63
CA GLU A 140 6.23 12.18 1.43
C GLU A 140 7.57 11.68 1.98
N THR A 141 8.65 12.40 1.69
CA THR A 141 10.00 11.98 2.09
C THR A 141 10.16 12.00 3.62
N GLU A 142 9.61 13.00 4.28
CA GLU A 142 9.66 13.10 5.73
C GLU A 142 8.79 12.02 6.39
N LEU A 143 7.60 11.75 5.87
CA LEU A 143 6.75 10.65 6.33
C LEU A 143 7.45 9.29 6.22
N ILE A 144 8.11 9.02 5.09
CA ILE A 144 8.87 7.77 4.90
C ILE A 144 10.03 7.69 5.90
N LYS A 145 10.76 8.77 6.11
CA LYS A 145 11.89 8.82 7.04
C LYS A 145 11.45 8.59 8.49
N GLU A 146 10.38 9.23 8.92
CA GLU A 146 9.87 9.16 10.29
C GLU A 146 9.23 7.80 10.59
N LEU A 147 8.35 7.33 9.71
CA LEU A 147 7.57 6.12 9.91
C LEU A 147 8.29 4.85 9.46
N ASN A 148 9.35 4.97 8.67
CA ASN A 148 10.11 3.85 8.11
C ASN A 148 9.21 2.67 7.66
N PRO A 149 8.22 2.90 6.80
CA PRO A 149 7.26 1.86 6.41
C PRO A 149 7.96 0.75 5.62
N PRO A 150 7.82 -0.52 6.02
CA PRO A 150 8.59 -1.61 5.43
C PRO A 150 8.31 -1.84 3.94
N ILE A 151 7.09 -1.56 3.48
CA ILE A 151 6.70 -1.80 2.09
C ILE A 151 7.17 -0.67 1.14
N ASN A 152 7.54 0.50 1.65
CA ASN A 152 8.12 1.56 0.83
C ASN A 152 9.56 1.20 0.43
N ILE A 153 9.76 0.75 -0.81
CA ILE A 153 11.09 0.41 -1.34
C ILE A 153 11.80 1.68 -1.82
N LYS A 154 11.10 2.52 -2.59
CA LYS A 154 11.65 3.78 -3.08
C LYS A 154 11.66 4.83 -1.97
N LYS A 155 12.66 5.71 -1.98
CA LYS A 155 12.85 6.82 -1.02
C LYS A 155 13.03 6.38 0.44
N ASN A 156 13.07 5.09 0.74
CA ASN A 156 13.31 4.58 2.08
C ASN A 156 14.75 4.06 2.20
N TYR A 157 15.63 4.91 2.74
CA TYR A 157 17.05 4.63 2.90
C TYR A 157 17.41 4.12 4.31
N ASN A 158 16.43 3.88 5.17
CA ASN A 158 16.65 3.40 6.52
C ASN A 158 17.27 2.00 6.50
N VAL A 159 18.29 1.77 7.32
CA VAL A 159 18.96 0.45 7.42
C VAL A 159 18.07 -0.60 8.07
N VAL A 160 17.17 -0.20 8.96
CA VAL A 160 16.15 -1.09 9.54
C VAL A 160 15.22 -1.56 8.43
N ASN A 161 15.00 -2.86 8.32
CA ASN A 161 14.25 -3.53 7.26
C ASN A 161 14.86 -3.43 5.84
N LYS A 162 16.12 -3.03 5.68
CA LYS A 162 16.76 -2.94 4.35
C LYS A 162 16.76 -4.30 3.65
N ASP A 163 17.14 -5.37 4.36
CA ASP A 163 17.17 -6.72 3.78
C ASP A 163 15.77 -7.21 3.39
N PHE A 164 14.76 -6.90 4.20
CA PHE A 164 13.37 -7.17 3.84
C PHE A 164 12.96 -6.43 2.56
N ARG A 165 13.27 -5.13 2.43
CA ARG A 165 12.94 -4.36 1.23
C ARG A 165 13.65 -4.87 -0.01
N ASN A 166 14.91 -5.31 0.11
CA ASN A 166 15.66 -5.92 -0.99
C ASN A 166 14.98 -7.21 -1.46
N LYS A 167 14.66 -8.12 -0.53
CA LYS A 167 13.94 -9.36 -0.85
C LYS A 167 12.55 -9.10 -1.44
N LEU A 168 11.82 -8.12 -0.92
CA LEU A 168 10.52 -7.73 -1.47
C LEU A 168 10.65 -7.21 -2.91
N ASP A 169 11.69 -6.42 -3.21
CA ASP A 169 11.95 -5.94 -4.57
C ASP A 169 12.30 -7.10 -5.53
N GLU A 170 13.04 -8.09 -5.05
CA GLU A 170 13.32 -9.34 -5.79
C GLU A 170 12.03 -10.12 -6.09
N LEU A 171 11.17 -10.34 -5.08
CA LEU A 171 9.88 -11.01 -5.26
C LEU A 171 8.97 -10.29 -6.26
N ARG A 172 8.97 -8.95 -6.26
CA ARG A 172 8.22 -8.15 -7.23
C ARG A 172 8.72 -8.29 -8.65
N LYS A 173 9.97 -8.72 -8.85
CA LYS A 173 10.61 -8.91 -10.16
C LYS A 173 10.58 -10.36 -10.63
N SER A 174 10.67 -11.33 -9.72
CA SER A 174 10.89 -12.75 -10.03
C SER A 174 9.63 -13.53 -10.36
N ASN A 175 8.48 -13.18 -9.78
CA ASN A 175 7.22 -13.96 -9.95
C ASN A 175 6.49 -13.62 -11.26
N LYS A 176 7.23 -13.28 -12.32
CA LYS A 176 6.68 -13.02 -13.65
C LYS A 176 6.56 -14.35 -14.41
N LEU A 177 5.36 -14.62 -14.90
CA LEU A 177 5.11 -15.69 -15.87
C LEU A 177 5.49 -15.21 -17.26
#